data_c0a02579f9a4ea97fbb816e91b7e5112
#
_entry.id   c0a02579f9a4ea97fbb816e91b7e5112
#
_cell.length_a   1.000
_cell.length_b   1.000
_cell.length_c   1.000
_cell.angle_alpha   90.00
_cell.angle_beta   90.00
_cell.angle_gamma   90.00
#
_symmetry.space_group_name_H-M   'P 1'
#
loop_
_entity.id
_entity.type
_entity.pdbx_description
1 polymer ?
#
loop_
_entity_poly.entity_id
_entity_poly.type
_entity_poly.pdbx_seq_one_letter_code
_entity_poly.pdbx_strand_id
1 'polypeptide(L)'
;MAPEHKKTVTLKMVAARAGCSVSSVSTVLNNARGNSVVSEVTRKRIFAVAKELGYHPNFASRSLRTRRTRTIGVYVQPKKWRQVGNNYELQLFKGVEKAARERNYNVMVLNLSAEVLPGVCKEQLLERRIDGIILIHTDKEVAEMLSAEHDCIVAVDCAHGSDKVNRVRFDDAAAVQIAVEYLVKLGHTRIGFAGGCTAEKETEPPRERFFREALKRCKLNIVEELIFNETKCAAPILYEDRYCQKEGEAAMRYFHALPKPPTAVIAYNSMVGAALLHEAEQLGLQLPGDLSIIGIDDYEFLDFLEPRLTVVDHALEDMGRGAAELLIDLIDNGTDAPESRFYQPELKIYDSCKPL
;
A
#
# COMPACT_ATOMS: atom_id res chain seq x y z
N MET A 1 -21.36 2.86 41.45
CA MET A 1 -20.37 3.93 41.71
C MET A 1 -19.83 4.40 40.37
N ALA A 2 -20.06 5.64 40.00
CA ALA A 2 -19.46 6.23 38.80
C ALA A 2 -17.93 6.35 39.03
N PRO A 3 -17.08 6.09 38.05
CA PRO A 3 -15.64 6.24 38.20
C PRO A 3 -15.31 7.72 38.45
N GLU A 4 -14.60 7.99 39.57
CA GLU A 4 -14.04 9.31 39.83
C GLU A 4 -13.15 9.72 38.65
N HIS A 5 -13.56 10.73 37.89
CA HIS A 5 -12.73 11.36 36.90
C HIS A 5 -11.48 11.95 37.58
N LYS A 6 -10.32 11.32 37.40
CA LYS A 6 -9.04 11.91 37.84
C LYS A 6 -8.95 13.31 37.24
N LYS A 7 -8.87 14.34 38.11
CA LYS A 7 -8.72 15.73 37.66
C LYS A 7 -7.54 15.84 36.73
N THR A 8 -7.79 16.20 35.48
CA THR A 8 -6.74 16.39 34.46
C THR A 8 -5.83 17.54 34.89
N VAL A 9 -4.53 17.25 35.04
CA VAL A 9 -3.54 18.27 35.39
C VAL A 9 -3.42 19.28 34.25
N THR A 10 -3.45 20.55 34.57
CA THR A 10 -3.43 21.65 33.58
C THR A 10 -2.11 22.41 33.60
N LEU A 11 -1.79 23.12 32.50
CA LEU A 11 -0.64 24.05 32.44
C LEU A 11 -0.65 25.06 33.59
N LYS A 12 -1.84 25.54 34.00
CA LYS A 12 -1.98 26.47 35.12
C LYS A 12 -1.51 25.86 36.44
N MET A 13 -1.80 24.61 36.70
CA MET A 13 -1.36 23.88 37.89
C MET A 13 0.17 23.72 37.91
N VAL A 14 0.76 23.36 36.76
CA VAL A 14 2.24 23.28 36.64
C VAL A 14 2.88 24.65 36.85
N ALA A 15 2.31 25.70 36.29
CA ALA A 15 2.80 27.07 36.45
C ALA A 15 2.77 27.54 37.90
N ALA A 16 1.64 27.33 38.59
CA ALA A 16 1.50 27.65 40.00
C ALA A 16 2.53 26.91 40.89
N ARG A 17 2.70 25.60 40.66
CA ARG A 17 3.64 24.75 41.44
C ARG A 17 5.11 25.06 41.11
N ALA A 18 5.43 25.41 39.86
CA ALA A 18 6.77 25.78 39.46
C ALA A 18 7.15 27.26 39.74
N GLY A 19 6.20 28.08 40.23
CA GLY A 19 6.44 29.50 40.49
C GLY A 19 6.80 30.27 39.21
N CYS A 20 6.13 29.97 38.06
CA CYS A 20 6.42 30.55 36.76
C CYS A 20 5.12 30.98 36.08
N SER A 21 5.25 31.84 35.06
CA SER A 21 4.07 32.17 34.22
C SER A 21 3.63 30.96 33.39
N VAL A 22 2.33 30.88 33.06
CA VAL A 22 1.77 29.86 32.18
C VAL A 22 2.47 29.91 30.81
N SER A 23 2.83 31.09 30.33
CA SER A 23 3.58 31.32 29.11
C SER A 23 4.95 30.65 29.14
N SER A 24 5.73 30.85 30.25
CA SER A 24 7.05 30.24 30.43
C SER A 24 6.94 28.70 30.45
N VAL A 25 5.96 28.18 31.18
CA VAL A 25 5.72 26.71 31.25
C VAL A 25 5.35 26.17 29.87
N SER A 26 4.46 26.84 29.14
CA SER A 26 4.09 26.47 27.78
C SER A 26 5.28 26.49 26.82
N THR A 27 6.14 27.48 26.90
CA THR A 27 7.36 27.59 26.09
C THR A 27 8.31 26.41 26.36
N VAL A 28 8.54 26.09 27.64
CA VAL A 28 9.45 25.00 28.04
C VAL A 28 8.93 23.63 27.67
N LEU A 29 7.66 23.32 28.01
CA LEU A 29 7.10 21.98 27.81
C LEU A 29 6.74 21.68 26.34
N ASN A 30 6.51 22.70 25.53
CA ASN A 30 6.17 22.55 24.12
C ASN A 30 7.31 22.92 23.16
N ASN A 31 8.52 23.17 23.69
CA ASN A 31 9.69 23.56 22.91
C ASN A 31 9.41 24.75 21.96
N ALA A 32 8.57 25.69 22.40
CA ALA A 32 8.14 26.81 21.56
C ALA A 32 9.29 27.83 21.44
N ARG A 33 9.59 28.23 20.21
CA ARG A 33 10.41 29.43 19.94
C ARG A 33 9.60 30.66 20.36
N GLY A 34 9.77 31.09 21.61
CA GLY A 34 9.15 32.33 22.13
C GLY A 34 10.20 33.31 22.54
N ASN A 35 9.87 34.61 22.55
CA ASN A 35 10.77 35.69 22.93
C ASN A 35 11.19 35.69 24.43
N SER A 36 10.71 34.75 25.24
CA SER A 36 11.10 34.63 26.66
C SER A 36 12.26 33.65 26.79
N VAL A 37 13.42 34.17 27.06
CA VAL A 37 14.59 33.37 27.46
C VAL A 37 14.31 32.81 28.85
N VAL A 38 14.00 31.51 28.89
CA VAL A 38 13.84 30.80 30.17
C VAL A 38 15.17 30.20 30.57
N SER A 39 15.67 30.54 31.78
CA SER A 39 16.94 30.03 32.27
C SER A 39 16.92 28.49 32.39
N GLU A 40 18.11 27.87 32.26
CA GLU A 40 18.23 26.41 32.42
C GLU A 40 17.75 25.90 33.77
N VAL A 41 17.95 26.64 34.85
CA VAL A 41 17.46 26.32 36.19
C VAL A 41 15.94 26.28 36.19
N THR A 42 15.28 27.27 35.60
CA THR A 42 13.83 27.35 35.51
C THR A 42 13.29 26.23 34.60
N ARG A 43 13.96 25.92 33.49
CA ARG A 43 13.62 24.83 32.58
C ARG A 43 13.61 23.49 33.32
N LYS A 44 14.68 23.15 34.02
CA LYS A 44 14.77 21.90 34.82
C LYS A 44 13.68 21.82 35.88
N ARG A 45 13.38 22.95 36.58
CA ARG A 45 12.29 22.99 37.58
C ARG A 45 10.92 22.72 36.94
N ILE A 46 10.62 23.30 35.79
CA ILE A 46 9.36 23.09 35.08
C ILE A 46 9.20 21.61 34.69
N PHE A 47 10.24 20.98 34.14
CA PHE A 47 10.19 19.55 33.79
C PHE A 47 10.00 18.67 35.01
N ALA A 48 10.69 18.95 36.15
CA ALA A 48 10.54 18.20 37.39
C ALA A 48 9.09 18.27 37.91
N VAL A 49 8.52 19.48 37.99
CA VAL A 49 7.15 19.71 38.45
C VAL A 49 6.13 19.07 37.50
N ALA A 50 6.31 19.16 36.19
CA ALA A 50 5.43 18.52 35.22
C ALA A 50 5.41 16.99 35.40
N LYS A 51 6.59 16.38 35.62
CA LYS A 51 6.73 14.96 35.91
C LYS A 51 6.09 14.56 37.26
N GLU A 52 6.33 15.36 38.33
CA GLU A 52 5.73 15.14 39.65
C GLU A 52 4.19 15.13 39.62
N LEU A 53 3.63 16.09 38.89
CA LEU A 53 2.16 16.22 38.75
C LEU A 53 1.55 15.25 37.73
N GLY A 54 2.37 14.53 36.93
CA GLY A 54 1.87 13.70 35.85
C GLY A 54 1.24 14.52 34.72
N TYR A 55 1.75 15.73 34.47
CA TYR A 55 1.28 16.56 33.39
C TYR A 55 1.72 16.04 32.04
N HIS A 56 0.79 15.79 31.15
CA HIS A 56 1.03 15.50 29.75
C HIS A 56 0.55 16.68 28.89
N PRO A 57 1.40 17.22 27.98
CA PRO A 57 0.97 18.26 27.06
C PRO A 57 -0.27 17.82 26.28
N ASN A 58 -1.30 18.65 26.27
CA ASN A 58 -2.53 18.36 25.55
C ASN A 58 -2.25 18.46 24.04
N PHE A 59 -2.46 17.33 23.35
CA PHE A 59 -2.27 17.20 21.90
C PHE A 59 -3.07 18.28 21.13
N ALA A 60 -4.35 18.45 21.45
CA ALA A 60 -5.22 19.42 20.79
C ALA A 60 -4.72 20.87 20.92
N SER A 61 -4.26 21.25 22.15
CA SER A 61 -3.69 22.59 22.39
C SER A 61 -2.39 22.83 21.62
N ARG A 62 -1.57 21.77 21.44
CA ARG A 62 -0.33 21.83 20.64
C ARG A 62 -0.67 21.96 19.16
N SER A 63 -1.57 21.14 18.63
CA SER A 63 -2.00 21.14 17.23
C SER A 63 -2.62 22.48 16.81
N LEU A 64 -3.47 23.05 17.66
CA LEU A 64 -4.04 24.38 17.43
C LEU A 64 -2.97 25.49 17.31
N ARG A 65 -1.93 25.41 18.15
CA ARG A 65 -0.86 26.43 18.15
C ARG A 65 0.11 26.26 16.97
N THR A 66 0.51 25.01 16.68
CA THR A 66 1.47 24.71 15.60
C THR A 66 0.82 24.64 14.24
N ARG A 67 -0.51 24.60 14.19
CA ARG A 67 -1.31 24.28 13.01
C ARG A 67 -0.93 22.94 12.35
N ARG A 68 -0.35 22.01 13.14
CA ARG A 68 0.10 20.69 12.70
C ARG A 68 -0.34 19.63 13.71
N THR A 69 -0.88 18.54 13.21
CA THR A 69 -1.29 17.38 14.03
C THR A 69 -0.18 16.34 14.14
N ARG A 70 0.81 16.38 13.27
CA ARG A 70 1.78 15.30 13.13
C ARG A 70 1.10 13.94 12.90
N THR A 71 0.03 13.95 12.11
CA THR A 71 -0.74 12.76 11.74
C THR A 71 -1.01 12.80 10.26
N ILE A 72 -0.66 11.74 9.55
CA ILE A 72 -1.02 11.52 8.14
C ILE A 72 -2.14 10.50 8.07
N GLY A 73 -3.09 10.72 7.14
CA GLY A 73 -4.15 9.78 6.84
C GLY A 73 -3.69 8.76 5.79
N VAL A 74 -4.15 7.53 5.90
CA VAL A 74 -4.04 6.54 4.83
C VAL A 74 -5.45 6.02 4.53
N TYR A 75 -5.86 6.15 3.31
CA TYR A 75 -7.12 5.65 2.81
C TYR A 75 -6.89 4.60 1.74
N VAL A 76 -7.56 3.46 1.88
CA VAL A 76 -7.62 2.42 0.86
C VAL A 76 -9.04 2.39 0.34
N GLN A 77 -9.23 2.60 -0.97
CA GLN A 77 -10.57 2.56 -1.55
C GLN A 77 -11.12 1.14 -1.51
N PRO A 78 -12.23 0.89 -0.78
CA PRO A 78 -12.86 -0.42 -0.81
C PRO A 78 -13.49 -0.66 -2.19
N LYS A 79 -13.25 -1.81 -2.75
CA LYS A 79 -13.89 -2.29 -3.98
C LYS A 79 -14.77 -3.49 -3.63
N LYS A 80 -15.87 -3.73 -4.37
CA LYS A 80 -16.76 -4.88 -4.13
C LYS A 80 -16.03 -6.22 -4.18
N TRP A 81 -14.95 -6.29 -4.96
CA TRP A 81 -14.14 -7.47 -5.21
C TRP A 81 -12.83 -7.51 -4.40
N ARG A 82 -12.60 -6.54 -3.50
CA ARG A 82 -11.36 -6.41 -2.79
C ARG A 82 -11.60 -6.02 -1.34
N GLN A 83 -11.13 -6.85 -0.44
CA GLN A 83 -11.11 -6.52 0.98
C GLN A 83 -9.91 -5.64 1.31
N VAL A 84 -10.11 -4.68 2.20
CA VAL A 84 -9.05 -3.86 2.78
C VAL A 84 -8.24 -4.73 3.75
N GLY A 85 -6.91 -4.62 3.71
CA GLY A 85 -6.01 -5.36 4.61
C GLY A 85 -5.38 -6.61 3.98
N ASN A 86 -5.34 -6.71 2.67
CA ASN A 86 -4.63 -7.77 1.96
C ASN A 86 -3.09 -7.60 2.04
N ASN A 87 -2.32 -8.60 1.58
CA ASN A 87 -0.86 -8.58 1.64
C ASN A 87 -0.22 -7.40 0.90
N TYR A 88 -0.79 -6.99 -0.24
CA TYR A 88 -0.33 -5.83 -0.99
C TYR A 88 -0.40 -4.56 -0.15
N GLU A 89 -1.55 -4.29 0.45
CA GLU A 89 -1.75 -3.13 1.30
C GLU A 89 -0.90 -3.19 2.57
N LEU A 90 -0.74 -4.39 3.16
CA LEU A 90 0.10 -4.59 4.33
C LEU A 90 1.56 -4.18 4.07
N GLN A 91 2.13 -4.53 2.91
CA GLN A 91 3.49 -4.14 2.55
C GLN A 91 3.60 -2.61 2.37
N LEU A 92 2.64 -1.99 1.69
CA LEU A 92 2.59 -0.52 1.60
C LEU A 92 2.51 0.13 2.98
N PHE A 93 1.65 -0.39 3.88
CA PHE A 93 1.52 0.12 5.25
C PHE A 93 2.81 -0.01 6.06
N LYS A 94 3.57 -1.10 5.91
CA LYS A 94 4.89 -1.24 6.55
C LYS A 94 5.81 -0.09 6.17
N GLY A 95 5.89 0.24 4.88
CA GLY A 95 6.71 1.35 4.39
C GLY A 95 6.24 2.71 4.91
N VAL A 96 4.92 2.95 4.85
CA VAL A 96 4.30 4.19 5.36
C VAL A 96 4.59 4.38 6.86
N GLU A 97 4.38 3.34 7.68
CA GLU A 97 4.61 3.38 9.13
C GLU A 97 6.07 3.70 9.44
N LYS A 98 7.00 3.03 8.76
CA LYS A 98 8.44 3.21 8.95
C LYS A 98 8.88 4.65 8.68
N ALA A 99 8.48 5.22 7.55
CA ALA A 99 8.78 6.61 7.20
C ALA A 99 8.11 7.60 8.15
N ALA A 100 6.84 7.40 8.48
CA ALA A 100 6.10 8.25 9.40
C ALA A 100 6.76 8.27 10.79
N ARG A 101 7.15 7.11 11.32
CA ARG A 101 7.84 6.99 12.62
C ARG A 101 9.19 7.70 12.62
N GLU A 102 10.01 7.54 11.57
CA GLU A 102 11.31 8.22 11.43
C GLU A 102 11.16 9.74 11.43
N ARG A 103 10.06 10.26 10.87
CA ARG A 103 9.74 11.69 10.79
C ARG A 103 8.85 12.18 11.95
N ASN A 104 8.57 11.36 12.96
CA ASN A 104 7.71 11.64 14.13
C ASN A 104 6.27 12.03 13.74
N TYR A 105 5.71 11.31 12.77
CA TYR A 105 4.29 11.36 12.41
C TYR A 105 3.54 10.11 12.90
N ASN A 106 2.26 10.29 13.24
CA ASN A 106 1.33 9.19 13.44
C ASN A 106 0.66 8.84 12.12
N VAL A 107 0.20 7.59 12.00
CA VAL A 107 -0.60 7.13 10.87
C VAL A 107 -2.03 6.89 11.34
N MET A 108 -3.01 7.46 10.64
CA MET A 108 -4.44 7.23 10.85
C MET A 108 -5.01 6.51 9.64
N VAL A 109 -5.53 5.30 9.83
CA VAL A 109 -6.25 4.58 8.77
C VAL A 109 -7.67 5.13 8.69
N LEU A 110 -8.06 5.60 7.51
CA LEU A 110 -9.40 6.12 7.25
C LEU A 110 -10.26 5.00 6.65
N ASN A 111 -11.19 4.51 7.45
CA ASN A 111 -12.14 3.49 7.03
C ASN A 111 -13.45 4.14 6.58
N LEU A 112 -13.55 4.43 5.28
CA LEU A 112 -14.65 5.17 4.67
C LEU A 112 -15.17 4.41 3.46
N SER A 113 -16.49 4.49 3.19
CA SER A 113 -17.00 4.03 1.90
C SER A 113 -16.59 4.99 0.77
N ALA A 114 -16.47 4.48 -0.45
CA ALA A 114 -16.08 5.29 -1.62
C ALA A 114 -17.04 6.47 -1.88
N GLU A 115 -18.31 6.31 -1.56
CA GLU A 115 -19.36 7.34 -1.74
C GLU A 115 -19.19 8.53 -0.79
N VAL A 116 -18.63 8.29 0.40
CA VAL A 116 -18.47 9.28 1.46
C VAL A 116 -17.11 9.94 1.45
N LEU A 117 -16.13 9.30 0.77
CA LEU A 117 -14.72 9.67 0.77
C LEU A 117 -14.46 11.18 0.50
N PRO A 118 -14.99 11.79 -0.56
CA PRO A 118 -14.61 13.17 -0.88
C PRO A 118 -14.97 14.15 0.23
N GLY A 119 -16.18 14.01 0.79
CA GLY A 119 -16.66 14.88 1.87
C GLY A 119 -15.88 14.69 3.17
N VAL A 120 -15.68 13.43 3.59
CA VAL A 120 -15.02 13.13 4.87
C VAL A 120 -13.52 13.39 4.82
N CYS A 121 -12.84 13.12 3.70
CA CYS A 121 -11.43 13.50 3.57
C CYS A 121 -11.25 15.01 3.69
N LYS A 122 -12.13 15.77 3.05
CA LYS A 122 -12.18 17.23 3.18
C LYS A 122 -12.39 17.66 4.64
N GLU A 123 -13.36 17.07 5.34
CA GLU A 123 -13.62 17.35 6.76
C GLU A 123 -12.40 17.01 7.63
N GLN A 124 -11.79 15.84 7.48
CA GLN A 124 -10.63 15.43 8.27
C GLN A 124 -9.43 16.37 8.09
N LEU A 125 -9.19 16.85 6.87
CA LEU A 125 -8.16 17.84 6.57
C LEU A 125 -8.54 19.23 7.10
N LEU A 126 -9.78 19.70 6.85
CA LEU A 126 -10.28 21.00 7.31
C LEU A 126 -10.39 21.09 8.84
N GLU A 127 -10.86 20.02 9.51
CA GLU A 127 -10.90 19.90 10.96
C GLU A 127 -9.51 19.72 11.58
N ARG A 128 -8.48 19.60 10.74
CA ARG A 128 -7.10 19.38 11.15
C ARG A 128 -6.96 18.17 12.07
N ARG A 129 -7.53 17.06 11.68
CA ARG A 129 -7.29 15.76 12.32
C ARG A 129 -6.08 15.08 11.73
N ILE A 130 -5.81 15.34 10.45
CA ILE A 130 -4.63 14.92 9.70
C ILE A 130 -4.00 16.12 9.00
N ASP A 131 -2.70 16.04 8.72
CA ASP A 131 -1.95 17.09 8.01
C ASP A 131 -1.89 16.83 6.50
N GLY A 132 -2.17 15.60 6.07
CA GLY A 132 -2.22 15.17 4.67
C GLY A 132 -2.69 13.74 4.57
N ILE A 133 -2.88 13.23 3.34
CA ILE A 133 -3.46 11.91 3.09
C ILE A 133 -2.74 11.16 1.97
N ILE A 134 -2.53 9.85 2.17
CA ILE A 134 -2.13 8.88 1.15
C ILE A 134 -3.38 8.13 0.69
N LEU A 135 -3.64 8.15 -0.61
CA LEU A 135 -4.74 7.47 -1.27
C LEU A 135 -4.22 6.21 -1.97
N ILE A 136 -4.70 5.02 -1.59
CA ILE A 136 -4.30 3.74 -2.18
C ILE A 136 -5.45 3.20 -3.03
N HIS A 137 -5.16 2.82 -4.28
CA HIS A 137 -6.12 2.29 -5.26
C HIS A 137 -7.36 3.16 -5.49
N THR A 138 -7.22 4.46 -5.31
CA THR A 138 -8.31 5.42 -5.49
C THR A 138 -8.53 5.73 -6.97
N ASP A 139 -9.79 5.91 -7.36
CA ASP A 139 -10.15 6.30 -8.71
C ASP A 139 -9.55 7.66 -9.05
N LYS A 140 -9.14 7.82 -10.32
CA LYS A 140 -8.45 9.02 -10.80
C LYS A 140 -9.22 10.30 -10.51
N GLU A 141 -10.52 10.28 -10.78
CA GLU A 141 -11.43 11.42 -10.62
C GLU A 141 -11.47 11.88 -9.16
N VAL A 142 -11.49 10.93 -8.22
CA VAL A 142 -11.49 11.21 -6.78
C VAL A 142 -10.15 11.80 -6.34
N ALA A 143 -9.03 11.22 -6.81
CA ALA A 143 -7.71 11.73 -6.49
C ALA A 143 -7.48 13.14 -7.05
N GLU A 144 -7.89 13.42 -8.30
CA GLU A 144 -7.82 14.75 -8.91
C GLU A 144 -8.69 15.78 -8.18
N MET A 145 -9.91 15.40 -7.82
CA MET A 145 -10.83 16.28 -7.10
C MET A 145 -10.26 16.68 -5.73
N LEU A 146 -9.73 15.72 -4.97
CA LEU A 146 -9.13 16.00 -3.67
C LEU A 146 -7.85 16.85 -3.80
N SER A 147 -7.02 16.58 -4.81
CA SER A 147 -5.78 17.32 -5.06
C SER A 147 -6.02 18.74 -5.57
N ALA A 148 -7.18 19.01 -6.19
CA ALA A 148 -7.56 20.37 -6.57
C ALA A 148 -7.93 21.25 -5.36
N GLU A 149 -8.32 20.65 -4.24
CA GLU A 149 -8.69 21.35 -3.02
C GLU A 149 -7.58 21.36 -1.94
N HIS A 150 -6.63 20.42 -2.01
CA HIS A 150 -5.59 20.22 -0.99
C HIS A 150 -4.25 19.80 -1.61
N ASP A 151 -3.18 20.50 -1.26
CA ASP A 151 -1.83 20.24 -1.78
C ASP A 151 -1.19 18.97 -1.18
N CYS A 152 -1.57 18.61 0.07
CA CYS A 152 -0.95 17.50 0.80
C CYS A 152 -1.67 16.18 0.54
N ILE A 153 -1.68 15.73 -0.71
CA ILE A 153 -2.25 14.47 -1.16
C ILE A 153 -1.24 13.72 -2.02
N VAL A 154 -1.06 12.43 -1.73
CA VAL A 154 -0.23 11.51 -2.52
C VAL A 154 -1.06 10.29 -2.87
N ALA A 155 -1.14 9.96 -4.15
CA ALA A 155 -1.81 8.78 -4.65
C ALA A 155 -0.81 7.64 -4.90
N VAL A 156 -1.14 6.43 -4.44
CA VAL A 156 -0.37 5.20 -4.68
C VAL A 156 -1.20 4.27 -5.52
N ASP A 157 -0.62 3.81 -6.62
CA ASP A 157 -1.26 2.86 -7.54
C ASP A 157 -2.69 3.28 -7.92
N CYS A 158 -2.85 4.57 -8.24
CA CYS A 158 -4.09 5.06 -8.83
C CYS A 158 -4.08 4.79 -10.33
N ALA A 159 -5.15 4.17 -10.80
CA ALA A 159 -5.35 3.87 -12.21
C ALA A 159 -5.21 5.14 -13.08
N HIS A 160 -4.36 5.03 -14.10
CA HIS A 160 -4.19 6.01 -15.18
C HIS A 160 -3.78 7.44 -14.79
N GLY A 161 -2.51 7.69 -14.98
CA GLY A 161 -1.76 8.88 -14.65
C GLY A 161 -2.43 10.24 -14.85
N SER A 162 -2.68 10.91 -13.74
CA SER A 162 -2.93 12.35 -13.75
C SER A 162 -1.63 13.07 -13.40
N ASP A 163 -1.21 14.01 -14.24
CA ASP A 163 -0.07 14.89 -13.96
C ASP A 163 -0.43 15.99 -12.94
N LYS A 164 -1.66 15.98 -12.44
CA LYS A 164 -2.19 16.94 -11.45
C LYS A 164 -2.08 16.46 -10.01
N VAL A 165 -1.66 15.22 -9.78
CA VAL A 165 -1.64 14.58 -8.47
C VAL A 165 -0.23 14.11 -8.15
N ASN A 166 0.25 14.37 -6.93
CA ASN A 166 1.46 13.73 -6.42
C ASN A 166 1.25 12.23 -6.33
N ARG A 167 2.17 11.44 -6.87
CA ARG A 167 1.93 10.00 -6.99
C ARG A 167 3.17 9.14 -6.84
N VAL A 168 2.93 7.92 -6.38
CA VAL A 168 3.91 6.84 -6.34
C VAL A 168 3.37 5.68 -7.18
N ARG A 169 4.17 5.18 -8.11
CA ARG A 169 3.79 4.16 -9.08
C ARG A 169 4.89 3.15 -9.31
N PHE A 170 4.50 1.99 -9.82
CA PHE A 170 5.41 1.00 -10.40
C PHE A 170 5.06 0.72 -11.87
N ASP A 171 5.91 -0.04 -12.55
CA ASP A 171 5.72 -0.39 -13.96
C ASP A 171 5.19 -1.82 -14.12
N ASP A 172 3.87 -1.99 -14.11
CA ASP A 172 3.19 -3.26 -14.36
C ASP A 172 3.57 -3.85 -15.73
N ALA A 173 3.72 -2.99 -16.75
CA ALA A 173 4.08 -3.45 -18.08
C ALA A 173 5.51 -4.03 -18.10
N ALA A 174 6.44 -3.35 -17.43
CA ALA A 174 7.80 -3.87 -17.27
C ALA A 174 7.83 -5.15 -16.43
N ALA A 175 7.04 -5.24 -15.35
CA ALA A 175 6.97 -6.44 -14.53
C ALA A 175 6.54 -7.67 -15.33
N VAL A 176 5.46 -7.54 -16.10
CA VAL A 176 4.97 -8.63 -16.96
C VAL A 176 5.95 -8.95 -18.09
N GLN A 177 6.60 -7.92 -18.68
CA GLN A 177 7.63 -8.11 -19.69
C GLN A 177 8.82 -8.93 -19.14
N ILE A 178 9.32 -8.58 -17.96
CA ILE A 178 10.41 -9.28 -17.27
C ILE A 178 10.05 -10.76 -17.03
N ALA A 179 8.82 -11.02 -16.57
CA ALA A 179 8.34 -12.39 -16.34
C ALA A 179 8.32 -13.21 -17.63
N VAL A 180 7.77 -12.66 -18.73
CA VAL A 180 7.74 -13.33 -20.03
C VAL A 180 9.15 -13.58 -20.57
N GLU A 181 10.02 -12.57 -20.56
CA GLU A 181 11.40 -12.69 -21.04
C GLU A 181 12.21 -13.75 -20.27
N TYR A 182 12.00 -13.81 -18.95
CA TYR A 182 12.64 -14.82 -18.12
C TYR A 182 12.22 -16.24 -18.53
N LEU A 183 10.92 -16.50 -18.69
CA LEU A 183 10.41 -17.79 -19.13
C LEU A 183 10.86 -18.16 -20.55
N VAL A 184 10.88 -17.18 -21.45
CA VAL A 184 11.42 -17.36 -22.82
C VAL A 184 12.90 -17.72 -22.79
N LYS A 185 13.71 -17.08 -21.93
CA LYS A 185 15.12 -17.41 -21.72
C LYS A 185 15.31 -18.84 -21.20
N LEU A 186 14.37 -19.36 -20.43
CA LEU A 186 14.33 -20.76 -19.98
C LEU A 186 13.86 -21.75 -21.07
N GLY A 187 13.46 -21.26 -22.26
CA GLY A 187 13.02 -22.07 -23.39
C GLY A 187 11.52 -22.27 -23.50
N HIS A 188 10.71 -21.69 -22.60
CA HIS A 188 9.26 -21.81 -22.67
C HIS A 188 8.68 -21.02 -23.83
N THR A 189 7.83 -21.67 -24.63
CA THR A 189 7.09 -21.04 -25.74
C THR A 189 5.57 -21.13 -25.55
N ARG A 190 5.10 -22.05 -24.72
CA ARG A 190 3.69 -22.19 -24.33
C ARG A 190 3.53 -21.67 -22.91
N ILE A 191 3.36 -20.35 -22.80
CA ILE A 191 3.25 -19.64 -21.52
C ILE A 191 1.78 -19.30 -21.29
N GLY A 192 1.26 -19.69 -20.13
CA GLY A 192 -0.07 -19.34 -19.65
C GLY A 192 -0.07 -18.08 -18.81
N PHE A 193 -1.24 -17.47 -18.69
CA PHE A 193 -1.51 -16.37 -17.77
C PHE A 193 -2.74 -16.71 -16.91
N ALA A 194 -2.62 -16.55 -15.59
CA ALA A 194 -3.68 -16.92 -14.66
C ALA A 194 -4.08 -15.76 -13.78
N GLY A 195 -5.37 -15.42 -13.81
CA GLY A 195 -6.00 -14.46 -12.95
C GLY A 195 -6.24 -13.10 -13.57
N GLY A 196 -6.74 -12.19 -12.76
CA GLY A 196 -7.14 -10.88 -13.21
C GLY A 196 -8.65 -10.79 -13.39
N CYS A 197 -9.33 -10.52 -12.27
CA CYS A 197 -10.75 -10.24 -12.31
C CYS A 197 -11.02 -8.81 -12.76
N THR A 198 -12.02 -8.66 -13.62
CA THR A 198 -12.67 -7.40 -13.96
C THR A 198 -14.10 -7.40 -13.44
N ALA A 199 -14.29 -7.10 -12.15
CA ALA A 199 -15.62 -6.94 -11.56
C ALA A 199 -16.43 -5.79 -12.18
N GLU A 200 -15.78 -4.89 -12.84
CA GLU A 200 -16.37 -3.80 -13.61
C GLU A 200 -16.03 -4.08 -15.06
N LYS A 201 -17.02 -4.25 -15.89
CA LYS A 201 -17.06 -4.45 -17.35
C LYS A 201 -15.92 -3.84 -18.22
N GLU A 202 -14.74 -3.65 -17.65
CA GLU A 202 -13.54 -3.34 -18.39
C GLU A 202 -13.09 -4.60 -19.12
N THR A 203 -12.93 -4.47 -20.39
CA THR A 203 -12.82 -5.56 -21.34
C THR A 203 -11.57 -6.40 -21.21
N GLU A 204 -10.54 -5.97 -20.43
CA GLU A 204 -9.29 -6.72 -20.23
C GLU A 204 -8.52 -6.19 -19.01
N PRO A 205 -8.12 -7.06 -18.06
CA PRO A 205 -7.26 -6.65 -16.93
C PRO A 205 -5.95 -6.06 -17.45
N PRO A 206 -5.41 -4.99 -16.84
CA PRO A 206 -4.19 -4.35 -17.34
C PRO A 206 -3.02 -5.32 -17.53
N ARG A 207 -2.77 -6.23 -16.55
CA ARG A 207 -1.68 -7.21 -16.61
C ARG A 207 -1.91 -8.27 -17.71
N GLU A 208 -3.14 -8.66 -18.01
CA GLU A 208 -3.45 -9.55 -19.14
C GLU A 208 -3.10 -8.86 -20.47
N ARG A 209 -3.47 -7.61 -20.64
CA ARG A 209 -3.08 -6.82 -21.82
C ARG A 209 -1.56 -6.73 -21.95
N PHE A 210 -0.84 -6.42 -20.89
CA PHE A 210 0.62 -6.37 -20.89
C PHE A 210 1.25 -7.73 -21.20
N PHE A 211 0.65 -8.82 -20.73
CA PHE A 211 1.08 -10.18 -21.09
C PHE A 211 0.99 -10.42 -22.60
N ARG A 212 -0.14 -10.07 -23.22
CA ARG A 212 -0.32 -10.18 -24.66
C ARG A 212 0.71 -9.35 -25.45
N GLU A 213 1.00 -8.14 -24.96
CA GLU A 213 2.02 -7.27 -25.54
C GLU A 213 3.42 -7.86 -25.38
N ALA A 214 3.75 -8.40 -24.22
CA ALA A 214 5.04 -9.03 -23.95
C ALA A 214 5.27 -10.26 -24.81
N LEU A 215 4.27 -11.13 -25.00
CA LEU A 215 4.37 -12.25 -25.95
C LEU A 215 4.68 -11.78 -27.36
N LYS A 216 4.00 -10.74 -27.86
CA LYS A 216 4.27 -10.16 -29.19
C LYS A 216 5.71 -9.65 -29.31
N ARG A 217 6.21 -8.92 -28.29
CA ARG A 217 7.60 -8.44 -28.25
C ARG A 217 8.62 -9.60 -28.28
N CYS A 218 8.31 -10.70 -27.61
CA CYS A 218 9.11 -11.92 -27.63
C CYS A 218 8.87 -12.81 -28.86
N LYS A 219 8.06 -12.35 -29.83
CA LYS A 219 7.71 -13.09 -31.07
C LYS A 219 7.04 -14.44 -30.80
N LEU A 220 6.29 -14.55 -29.71
CA LEU A 220 5.46 -15.71 -29.37
C LEU A 220 4.02 -15.51 -29.83
N ASN A 221 3.37 -16.63 -30.18
CA ASN A 221 1.96 -16.63 -30.54
C ASN A 221 1.09 -16.48 -29.27
N ILE A 222 0.06 -15.65 -29.35
CA ILE A 222 -0.98 -15.60 -28.33
C ILE A 222 -1.91 -16.79 -28.53
N VAL A 223 -2.04 -17.62 -27.52
CA VAL A 223 -2.92 -18.79 -27.51
C VAL A 223 -4.02 -18.53 -26.49
N GLU A 224 -5.22 -18.21 -26.96
CA GLU A 224 -6.33 -17.76 -26.09
C GLU A 224 -6.72 -18.78 -25.01
N GLU A 225 -6.57 -20.07 -25.28
CA GLU A 225 -6.81 -21.11 -24.30
C GLU A 225 -5.81 -21.10 -23.13
N LEU A 226 -4.64 -20.45 -23.28
CA LEU A 226 -3.64 -20.33 -22.23
C LEU A 226 -3.82 -19.07 -21.36
N ILE A 227 -4.84 -18.27 -21.60
CA ILE A 227 -5.16 -17.10 -20.79
C ILE A 227 -6.40 -17.43 -19.97
N PHE A 228 -6.23 -17.61 -18.67
CA PHE A 228 -7.33 -17.89 -17.75
C PHE A 228 -7.76 -16.62 -17.01
N ASN A 229 -9.02 -16.32 -17.10
CA ASN A 229 -9.71 -15.27 -16.35
C ASN A 229 -11.09 -15.76 -15.90
N GLU A 230 -11.83 -14.92 -15.17
CA GLU A 230 -13.13 -15.29 -14.61
C GLU A 230 -14.17 -15.80 -15.64
N THR A 231 -14.05 -15.35 -16.91
CA THR A 231 -14.99 -15.79 -17.97
C THR A 231 -14.85 -17.28 -18.32
N LYS A 232 -13.75 -17.90 -17.92
CA LYS A 232 -13.45 -19.33 -18.12
C LYS A 232 -13.74 -20.19 -16.89
N CYS A 233 -14.23 -19.58 -15.82
CA CYS A 233 -14.66 -20.32 -14.64
C CYS A 233 -15.97 -21.04 -14.92
N ALA A 234 -16.05 -22.31 -14.51
CA ALA A 234 -17.28 -23.11 -14.63
C ALA A 234 -18.44 -22.53 -13.78
N ALA A 235 -18.12 -21.81 -12.71
CA ALA A 235 -19.05 -21.06 -11.88
C ALA A 235 -18.44 -19.70 -11.52
N PRO A 236 -19.25 -18.66 -11.33
CA PRO A 236 -18.74 -17.36 -10.89
C PRO A 236 -17.94 -17.51 -9.59
N ILE A 237 -16.71 -16.98 -9.58
CA ILE A 237 -15.94 -16.86 -8.35
C ILE A 237 -16.51 -15.64 -7.61
N LEU A 238 -17.22 -15.91 -6.50
CA LEU A 238 -17.75 -14.82 -5.68
C LEU A 238 -16.61 -14.09 -5.01
N TYR A 239 -16.68 -12.75 -5.01
CA TYR A 239 -15.70 -11.83 -4.40
C TYR A 239 -15.78 -11.83 -2.86
N GLU A 240 -15.76 -13.03 -2.28
CA GLU A 240 -15.69 -13.26 -0.85
C GLU A 240 -14.23 -13.48 -0.42
N ASP A 241 -14.04 -13.76 0.86
CA ASP A 241 -12.77 -14.18 1.39
C ASP A 241 -12.12 -15.27 0.53
N ARG A 242 -10.80 -15.14 0.26
CA ARG A 242 -10.00 -16.09 -0.53
C ARG A 242 -10.23 -16.09 -2.04
N TYR A 243 -10.64 -14.95 -2.62
CA TYR A 243 -10.84 -14.86 -4.07
C TYR A 243 -9.62 -15.33 -4.88
N CYS A 244 -8.42 -14.80 -4.61
CA CYS A 244 -7.19 -15.17 -5.31
C CYS A 244 -6.86 -16.68 -5.19
N GLN A 245 -7.18 -17.30 -4.04
CA GLN A 245 -7.00 -18.74 -3.85
C GLN A 245 -7.91 -19.53 -4.80
N LYS A 246 -9.22 -19.23 -4.80
CA LYS A 246 -10.20 -19.92 -5.67
C LYS A 246 -9.87 -19.72 -7.15
N GLU A 247 -9.40 -18.53 -7.51
CA GLU A 247 -8.99 -18.21 -8.89
C GLU A 247 -7.79 -19.04 -9.32
N GLY A 248 -6.74 -19.13 -8.50
CA GLY A 248 -5.56 -19.95 -8.78
C GLY A 248 -5.85 -21.43 -8.88
N GLU A 249 -6.67 -21.97 -7.96
CA GLU A 249 -7.13 -23.36 -8.01
C GLU A 249 -7.93 -23.66 -9.29
N ALA A 250 -8.87 -22.79 -9.65
CA ALA A 250 -9.65 -22.95 -10.88
C ALA A 250 -8.79 -22.86 -12.14
N ALA A 251 -7.84 -21.92 -12.16
CA ALA A 251 -6.88 -21.76 -13.27
C ALA A 251 -6.03 -23.02 -13.45
N MET A 252 -5.52 -23.60 -12.36
CA MET A 252 -4.69 -24.79 -12.44
C MET A 252 -5.47 -25.99 -12.98
N ARG A 253 -6.67 -26.25 -12.47
CA ARG A 253 -7.56 -27.30 -12.99
C ARG A 253 -7.87 -27.12 -14.47
N TYR A 254 -8.13 -25.87 -14.88
CA TYR A 254 -8.38 -25.53 -16.27
C TYR A 254 -7.17 -25.85 -17.15
N PHE A 255 -5.98 -25.40 -16.79
CA PHE A 255 -4.75 -25.66 -17.56
C PHE A 255 -4.41 -27.15 -17.64
N HIS A 256 -4.57 -27.86 -16.51
CA HIS A 256 -4.30 -29.31 -16.46
C HIS A 256 -5.24 -30.10 -17.39
N ALA A 257 -6.49 -29.67 -17.57
CA ALA A 257 -7.47 -30.31 -18.43
C ALA A 257 -7.27 -30.01 -19.93
N LEU A 258 -6.39 -29.11 -20.33
CA LEU A 258 -6.15 -28.78 -21.73
C LEU A 258 -5.45 -29.95 -22.45
N PRO A 259 -5.81 -30.25 -23.72
CA PRO A 259 -5.11 -31.26 -24.52
C PRO A 259 -3.63 -30.96 -24.72
N LYS A 260 -3.24 -29.70 -24.68
CA LYS A 260 -1.87 -29.20 -24.70
C LYS A 260 -1.71 -28.13 -23.65
N PRO A 261 -1.37 -28.49 -22.40
CA PRO A 261 -1.23 -27.54 -21.31
C PRO A 261 -0.06 -26.56 -21.52
N PRO A 262 -0.02 -25.43 -20.79
CA PRO A 262 1.14 -24.57 -20.76
C PRO A 262 2.33 -25.29 -20.11
N THR A 263 3.55 -24.90 -20.46
CA THR A 263 4.78 -25.38 -19.80
C THR A 263 5.27 -24.41 -18.72
N ALA A 264 4.73 -23.20 -18.74
CA ALA A 264 4.94 -22.20 -17.70
C ALA A 264 3.69 -21.32 -17.56
N VAL A 265 3.46 -20.80 -16.37
CA VAL A 265 2.32 -19.91 -16.07
C VAL A 265 2.81 -18.66 -15.33
N ILE A 266 2.35 -17.50 -15.79
CA ILE A 266 2.48 -16.24 -15.04
C ILE A 266 1.18 -16.02 -14.28
N ALA A 267 1.28 -15.94 -12.96
CA ALA A 267 0.16 -15.61 -12.10
C ALA A 267 -0.01 -14.09 -12.00
N TYR A 268 -1.25 -13.63 -12.03
CA TYR A 268 -1.62 -12.22 -11.90
C TYR A 268 -0.98 -11.55 -10.66
N ASN A 269 -0.92 -12.27 -9.55
CA ASN A 269 -0.18 -11.92 -8.34
C ASN A 269 0.30 -13.18 -7.62
N SER A 270 1.14 -13.02 -6.61
CA SER A 270 1.72 -14.15 -5.89
C SER A 270 0.74 -14.94 -5.02
N MET A 271 -0.42 -14.38 -4.67
CA MET A 271 -1.49 -15.14 -4.01
C MET A 271 -2.12 -16.15 -4.98
N VAL A 272 -2.38 -15.74 -6.22
CA VAL A 272 -2.80 -16.66 -7.30
C VAL A 272 -1.69 -17.67 -7.59
N GLY A 273 -0.42 -17.23 -7.61
CA GLY A 273 0.74 -18.11 -7.79
C GLY A 273 0.85 -19.20 -6.72
N ALA A 274 0.66 -18.84 -5.46
CA ALA A 274 0.65 -19.80 -4.35
C ALA A 274 -0.49 -20.82 -4.47
N ALA A 275 -1.67 -20.37 -4.91
CA ALA A 275 -2.80 -21.26 -5.14
C ALA A 275 -2.60 -22.20 -6.34
N LEU A 276 -1.92 -21.71 -7.41
CA LEU A 276 -1.50 -22.55 -8.53
C LEU A 276 -0.54 -23.66 -8.07
N LEU A 277 0.48 -23.32 -7.24
CA LEU A 277 1.42 -24.30 -6.68
C LEU A 277 0.69 -25.36 -5.86
N HIS A 278 -0.18 -24.92 -4.96
CA HIS A 278 -0.95 -25.83 -4.10
C HIS A 278 -1.83 -26.77 -4.91
N GLU A 279 -2.60 -26.27 -5.87
CA GLU A 279 -3.50 -27.09 -6.66
C GLU A 279 -2.75 -28.03 -7.63
N ALA A 280 -1.61 -27.58 -8.16
CA ALA A 280 -0.74 -28.43 -8.98
C ALA A 280 -0.25 -29.67 -8.19
N GLU A 281 0.13 -29.50 -6.93
CA GLU A 281 0.48 -30.60 -6.03
C GLU A 281 -0.70 -31.55 -5.81
N GLN A 282 -1.92 -31.02 -5.58
CA GLN A 282 -3.13 -31.83 -5.44
C GLN A 282 -3.45 -32.65 -6.70
N LEU A 283 -3.09 -32.14 -7.88
CA LEU A 283 -3.23 -32.83 -9.16
C LEU A 283 -2.08 -33.80 -9.45
N GLY A 284 -1.09 -33.92 -8.55
CA GLY A 284 0.05 -34.84 -8.67
C GLY A 284 1.16 -34.35 -9.61
N LEU A 285 1.18 -33.06 -9.98
CA LEU A 285 2.23 -32.47 -10.78
C LEU A 285 3.51 -32.29 -9.96
N GLN A 286 4.66 -32.55 -10.58
CA GLN A 286 5.97 -32.32 -9.99
C GLN A 286 6.45 -30.90 -10.36
N LEU A 287 6.53 -30.00 -9.38
CA LEU A 287 6.97 -28.63 -9.61
C LEU A 287 8.43 -28.44 -9.18
N PRO A 288 9.22 -27.72 -9.96
CA PRO A 288 8.97 -27.13 -11.29
C PRO A 288 9.07 -28.12 -12.45
N GLY A 289 9.10 -29.43 -12.18
CA GLY A 289 9.32 -30.52 -13.14
C GLY A 289 8.38 -30.47 -14.33
N ASP A 290 7.08 -30.43 -14.08
CA ASP A 290 6.05 -30.49 -15.11
C ASP A 290 5.56 -29.10 -15.53
N LEU A 291 5.69 -28.10 -14.64
CA LEU A 291 5.22 -26.75 -14.87
C LEU A 291 6.08 -25.74 -14.12
N SER A 292 6.54 -24.69 -14.80
CA SER A 292 7.14 -23.51 -14.18
C SER A 292 6.07 -22.48 -13.80
N ILE A 293 6.16 -21.87 -12.61
CA ILE A 293 5.21 -20.85 -12.17
C ILE A 293 5.98 -19.61 -11.69
N ILE A 294 5.55 -18.43 -12.16
CA ILE A 294 6.09 -17.13 -11.71
C ILE A 294 4.94 -16.24 -11.22
N GLY A 295 5.15 -15.57 -10.10
CA GLY A 295 4.19 -14.62 -9.54
C GLY A 295 4.62 -13.17 -9.70
N ILE A 296 3.75 -12.26 -9.30
CA ILE A 296 4.03 -10.83 -9.16
C ILE A 296 3.80 -10.46 -7.70
N ASP A 297 4.69 -9.64 -7.14
CA ASP A 297 4.86 -9.26 -5.75
C ASP A 297 5.55 -10.33 -4.88
N ASP A 298 6.47 -9.89 -4.02
CA ASP A 298 7.20 -10.73 -3.07
C ASP A 298 6.61 -10.56 -1.65
N TYR A 299 5.99 -11.61 -1.14
CA TYR A 299 5.39 -11.61 0.19
C TYR A 299 6.11 -12.57 1.13
N GLU A 300 6.23 -12.24 2.41
CA GLU A 300 6.91 -13.05 3.43
C GLU A 300 6.42 -14.50 3.51
N PHE A 301 5.12 -14.75 3.26
CA PHE A 301 4.58 -16.09 3.31
C PHE A 301 5.11 -17.03 2.21
N LEU A 302 5.67 -16.47 1.12
CA LEU A 302 6.24 -17.25 0.03
C LEU A 302 7.50 -18.03 0.48
N ASP A 303 8.13 -17.62 1.57
CA ASP A 303 9.26 -18.31 2.19
C ASP A 303 8.89 -19.71 2.73
N PHE A 304 7.61 -19.96 2.94
CA PHE A 304 7.07 -21.23 3.44
C PHE A 304 6.58 -22.16 2.33
N LEU A 305 6.64 -21.73 1.06
CA LEU A 305 6.23 -22.56 -0.09
C LEU A 305 7.37 -23.44 -0.56
N GLU A 306 7.04 -24.65 -0.98
CA GLU A 306 7.97 -25.60 -1.60
C GLU A 306 7.33 -26.16 -2.89
N PRO A 307 7.86 -25.81 -4.07
CA PRO A 307 8.99 -24.90 -4.31
C PRO A 307 8.65 -23.43 -3.98
N ARG A 308 9.66 -22.64 -3.53
CA ARG A 308 9.49 -21.21 -3.33
C ARG A 308 9.21 -20.52 -4.66
N LEU A 309 8.19 -19.65 -4.68
CA LEU A 309 7.72 -19.01 -5.90
C LEU A 309 8.70 -17.95 -6.42
N THR A 310 9.20 -18.12 -7.65
CA THR A 310 9.88 -17.07 -8.40
C THR A 310 8.92 -15.91 -8.67
N VAL A 311 9.35 -14.69 -8.45
CA VAL A 311 8.46 -13.51 -8.53
C VAL A 311 9.11 -12.33 -9.22
N VAL A 312 8.28 -11.44 -9.77
CA VAL A 312 8.69 -10.07 -10.09
C VAL A 312 8.15 -9.16 -8.98
N ASP A 313 9.08 -8.58 -8.22
CA ASP A 313 8.77 -7.74 -7.06
C ASP A 313 8.63 -6.27 -7.46
N HIS A 314 7.62 -5.60 -6.92
CA HIS A 314 7.35 -4.17 -7.13
C HIS A 314 7.94 -3.28 -6.02
N ALA A 315 8.67 -3.84 -5.06
CA ALA A 315 9.21 -3.11 -3.91
C ALA A 315 8.11 -2.32 -3.15
N LEU A 316 7.00 -2.98 -2.81
CA LEU A 316 5.82 -2.35 -2.22
C LEU A 316 6.11 -1.60 -0.91
N GLU A 317 7.01 -2.13 -0.05
CA GLU A 317 7.42 -1.44 1.17
C GLU A 317 8.12 -0.11 0.85
N ASP A 318 9.01 -0.10 -0.15
CA ASP A 318 9.70 1.13 -0.58
C ASP A 318 8.75 2.13 -1.23
N MET A 319 7.73 1.65 -1.95
CA MET A 319 6.65 2.50 -2.49
C MET A 319 5.87 3.18 -1.36
N GLY A 320 5.48 2.41 -0.35
CA GLY A 320 4.80 2.94 0.84
C GLY A 320 5.64 3.96 1.59
N ARG A 321 6.94 3.65 1.76
CA ARG A 321 7.93 4.56 2.33
C ARG A 321 8.03 5.85 1.52
N GLY A 322 8.22 5.74 0.21
CA GLY A 322 8.33 6.89 -0.69
C GLY A 322 7.08 7.77 -0.73
N ALA A 323 5.88 7.16 -0.58
CA ALA A 323 4.64 7.90 -0.50
C ALA A 323 4.54 8.73 0.79
N ALA A 324 4.93 8.16 1.93
CA ALA A 324 4.93 8.89 3.20
C ALA A 324 6.00 9.98 3.24
N GLU A 325 7.20 9.71 2.73
CA GLU A 325 8.27 10.72 2.61
C GLU A 325 7.82 11.88 1.74
N LEU A 326 7.27 11.59 0.55
CA LEU A 326 6.73 12.62 -0.34
C LEU A 326 5.64 13.44 0.34
N LEU A 327 4.67 12.79 0.98
CA LEU A 327 3.60 13.48 1.68
C LEU A 327 4.12 14.38 2.80
N ILE A 328 5.07 13.89 3.62
CA ILE A 328 5.63 14.66 4.73
C ILE A 328 6.44 15.84 4.21
N ASP A 329 7.18 15.67 3.10
CA ASP A 329 7.92 16.76 2.46
C ASP A 329 6.97 17.83 1.91
N LEU A 330 5.83 17.44 1.30
CA LEU A 330 4.76 18.37 0.91
C LEU A 330 4.18 19.13 2.09
N ILE A 331 3.92 18.42 3.20
CA ILE A 331 3.44 19.02 4.43
C ILE A 331 4.45 20.03 4.98
N ASP A 332 5.72 19.71 5.02
CA ASP A 332 6.75 20.55 5.66
C ASP A 332 7.21 21.73 4.77
N ASN A 333 7.31 21.54 3.46
CA ASN A 333 7.92 22.47 2.52
C ASN A 333 6.95 23.05 1.48
N GLY A 334 5.82 22.38 1.20
CA GLY A 334 4.97 22.67 0.05
C GLY A 334 5.60 22.19 -1.27
N THR A 335 4.92 22.43 -2.37
CA THR A 335 5.44 22.21 -3.73
C THR A 335 4.77 23.16 -4.71
N ASP A 336 5.48 23.52 -5.78
CA ASP A 336 4.94 24.34 -6.87
C ASP A 336 4.33 23.50 -7.99
N ALA A 337 4.64 22.19 -8.02
CA ALA A 337 4.11 21.25 -9.03
C ALA A 337 4.03 19.82 -8.47
N PRO A 338 3.08 19.01 -8.96
CA PRO A 338 2.96 17.60 -8.58
C PRO A 338 4.21 16.80 -8.92
N GLU A 339 4.63 15.92 -8.00
CA GLU A 339 5.76 15.00 -8.16
C GLU A 339 5.28 13.59 -8.45
N SER A 340 5.99 12.86 -9.32
CA SER A 340 5.75 11.45 -9.60
C SER A 340 7.01 10.64 -9.30
N ARG A 341 6.93 9.73 -8.33
CA ARG A 341 7.97 8.73 -8.02
C ARG A 341 7.63 7.42 -8.70
N PHE A 342 8.63 6.83 -9.35
CA PHE A 342 8.43 5.64 -10.15
C PHE A 342 9.40 4.55 -9.71
N TYR A 343 8.84 3.37 -9.34
CA TYR A 343 9.58 2.22 -8.86
C TYR A 343 9.67 1.16 -9.96
N GLN A 344 10.87 0.66 -10.21
CA GLN A 344 11.12 -0.37 -11.22
C GLN A 344 10.92 -1.75 -10.59
N PRO A 345 10.28 -2.69 -11.30
CA PRO A 345 10.16 -4.06 -10.84
C PRO A 345 11.48 -4.81 -10.92
N GLU A 346 11.70 -5.76 -10.01
CA GLU A 346 12.88 -6.61 -9.95
C GLU A 346 12.50 -8.09 -9.99
N LEU A 347 13.21 -8.89 -10.82
CA LEU A 347 13.04 -10.33 -10.85
C LEU A 347 13.82 -10.99 -9.71
N LYS A 348 13.10 -11.70 -8.84
CA LYS A 348 13.68 -12.54 -7.78
C LYS A 348 13.48 -14.01 -8.13
N ILE A 349 14.57 -14.67 -8.46
CA ILE A 349 14.58 -16.07 -8.92
C ILE A 349 14.67 -16.99 -7.72
N TYR A 350 13.71 -17.92 -7.62
CA TYR A 350 13.64 -18.99 -6.64
C TYR A 350 13.41 -20.34 -7.35
N ASP A 351 12.74 -21.28 -6.70
CA ASP A 351 12.75 -22.70 -7.07
C ASP A 351 11.60 -23.13 -8.01
N SER A 352 10.60 -22.27 -8.25
CA SER A 352 9.37 -22.63 -8.99
C SER A 352 9.49 -22.59 -10.51
N CYS A 353 10.67 -22.28 -11.05
CA CYS A 353 10.93 -22.25 -12.49
C CYS A 353 12.18 -23.03 -12.85
N LYS A 354 12.15 -23.74 -13.99
CA LYS A 354 13.30 -24.47 -14.54
C LYS A 354 13.41 -24.29 -16.06
N PRO A 355 14.58 -24.53 -16.68
CA PRO A 355 14.69 -24.69 -18.13
C PRO A 355 13.79 -25.81 -18.65
N LEU A 356 13.21 -25.61 -19.84
CA LEU A 356 12.37 -26.60 -20.52
C LEU A 356 13.19 -27.71 -21.14
#